data_bf6ce7bf5c86711bdee0aa631a2ad3d5
#
_entry.id   bf6ce7bf5c86711bdee0aa631a2ad3d5
#
_cell.length_a   1.000
_cell.length_b   1.000
_cell.length_c   1.000
_cell.angle_alpha   90.00
_cell.angle_beta   90.00
_cell.angle_gamma   90.00
#
_symmetry.space_group_name_H-M   'P 1'
#
loop_
_entity.id
_entity.type
_entity.pdbx_description
1 polymer ?
#
loop_
_entity_poly.entity_id
_entity_poly.type
_entity_poly.pdbx_seq_one_letter_code
_entity_poly.pdbx_strand_id
1 'polypeptide(L)'
;MIKLLKNANVYAPEKLGKKDILIEGEKILLMQDTIEGYEGLPGVETYDLEGKTVVPAYIDMHVHITGGGGEQGPASRVPESQLSEFFKNGITTVVGLLGTDGVTRSVENLVAKARALTEEGMTVYTLTSSYGYPPTTLTGSVERDIILVPPMIGVKVAVSDHRSSNPGGEELIALATAARRAGLLSNTPGLVTMHMGDGEGRLDPVFYVLDHSDVPAKNLLPTHILRNPGLIDAGAEVESGYAGDMSSTIPADKTFTPRQRAVYEIQNAMHLESVKALRPGIPYMDVYDLSARVMVEGMKSLGLMKGDAEDAVREGAHALFYPHGLGHMMGLDVHD
;
A
#
# COMPACT_ATOMS: atom_id res chain seq x y z
N MET A 1 -18.33 -6.79 -24.23
CA MET A 1 -17.28 -7.00 -25.25
C MET A 1 -16.30 -8.02 -24.69
N ILE A 2 -15.99 -9.04 -25.46
CA ILE A 2 -15.06 -10.10 -25.07
C ILE A 2 -13.68 -9.76 -25.62
N LYS A 3 -12.65 -9.94 -24.80
CA LYS A 3 -11.24 -9.77 -25.19
C LYS A 3 -10.49 -11.08 -25.05
N LEU A 4 -9.82 -11.51 -26.09
CA LEU A 4 -8.91 -12.64 -26.09
C LEU A 4 -7.47 -12.12 -26.11
N LEU A 5 -6.75 -12.30 -25.01
CA LEU A 5 -5.33 -11.99 -24.92
C LEU A 5 -4.55 -13.28 -25.19
N LYS A 6 -3.72 -13.29 -26.24
CA LYS A 6 -2.92 -14.44 -26.63
C LYS A 6 -1.46 -14.28 -26.24
N ASN A 7 -0.80 -15.41 -26.03
CA ASN A 7 0.64 -15.47 -25.82
C ASN A 7 1.14 -14.63 -24.62
N ALA A 8 0.35 -14.50 -23.53
CA ALA A 8 0.78 -13.85 -22.31
C ALA A 8 1.77 -14.70 -21.51
N ASN A 9 2.87 -14.14 -21.00
CA ASN A 9 3.71 -14.81 -20.00
C ASN A 9 3.22 -14.42 -18.60
N VAL A 10 2.43 -15.29 -17.96
CA VAL A 10 1.62 -14.97 -16.77
C VAL A 10 2.34 -15.34 -15.48
N TYR A 11 2.27 -14.44 -14.50
CA TYR A 11 2.62 -14.65 -13.09
C TYR A 11 1.46 -14.22 -12.18
N ALA A 12 1.05 -15.06 -11.19
CA ALA A 12 -0.08 -14.78 -10.32
C ALA A 12 -0.05 -15.51 -8.94
N PRO A 13 0.85 -15.24 -7.99
CA PRO A 13 2.18 -14.66 -8.10
C PRO A 13 3.21 -15.62 -8.70
N GLU A 14 2.96 -16.93 -8.69
CA GLU A 14 3.85 -17.95 -9.26
C GLU A 14 3.86 -17.87 -10.78
N LYS A 15 4.94 -18.34 -11.38
CA LYS A 15 5.06 -18.41 -12.83
C LYS A 15 4.09 -19.45 -13.41
N LEU A 16 3.02 -18.99 -14.03
CA LEU A 16 2.05 -19.84 -14.73
C LEU A 16 2.48 -20.16 -16.18
N GLY A 17 3.50 -19.44 -16.67
CA GLY A 17 4.04 -19.60 -18.02
C GLY A 17 3.17 -18.96 -19.11
N LYS A 18 3.32 -19.46 -20.34
CA LYS A 18 2.58 -18.93 -21.48
C LYS A 18 1.11 -19.35 -21.42
N LYS A 19 0.22 -18.37 -21.49
CA LYS A 19 -1.24 -18.56 -21.43
C LYS A 19 -1.96 -17.64 -22.40
N ASP A 20 -3.12 -18.10 -22.84
CA ASP A 20 -4.16 -17.26 -23.41
C ASP A 20 -5.20 -16.92 -22.33
N ILE A 21 -5.75 -15.71 -22.36
CA ILE A 21 -6.70 -15.22 -21.36
C ILE A 21 -7.94 -14.68 -22.08
N LEU A 22 -9.11 -15.20 -21.76
CA LEU A 22 -10.40 -14.72 -22.25
C LEU A 22 -11.06 -13.88 -21.17
N ILE A 23 -11.41 -12.63 -21.51
CA ILE A 23 -11.99 -11.64 -20.60
C ILE A 23 -13.34 -11.19 -21.13
N GLU A 24 -14.33 -11.11 -20.26
CA GLU A 24 -15.63 -10.45 -20.52
C GLU A 24 -15.91 -9.43 -19.42
N GLY A 25 -16.02 -8.16 -19.82
CA GLY A 25 -16.18 -7.06 -18.87
C GLY A 25 -15.02 -7.04 -17.87
N GLU A 26 -15.34 -7.26 -16.60
CA GLU A 26 -14.37 -7.23 -15.47
C GLU A 26 -13.91 -8.62 -15.03
N LYS A 27 -14.25 -9.70 -15.79
CA LYS A 27 -13.98 -11.07 -15.37
C LYS A 27 -13.09 -11.81 -16.36
N ILE A 28 -12.14 -12.55 -15.80
CA ILE A 28 -11.42 -13.59 -16.55
C ILE A 28 -12.34 -14.81 -16.63
N LEU A 29 -12.77 -15.15 -17.86
CA LEU A 29 -13.62 -16.31 -18.10
C LEU A 29 -12.81 -17.60 -18.18
N LEU A 30 -11.68 -17.55 -18.90
CA LEU A 30 -10.78 -18.68 -19.11
C LEU A 30 -9.33 -18.21 -19.06
N MET A 31 -8.44 -19.06 -18.56
CA MET A 31 -7.00 -18.94 -18.68
C MET A 31 -6.44 -20.33 -18.94
N GLN A 32 -5.90 -20.53 -20.13
CA GLN A 32 -5.41 -21.85 -20.61
C GLN A 32 -4.12 -21.66 -21.43
N ASP A 33 -3.43 -22.75 -21.70
CA ASP A 33 -2.20 -22.73 -22.54
C ASP A 33 -2.51 -22.24 -23.95
N THR A 34 -3.69 -22.61 -24.48
CA THR A 34 -4.22 -22.14 -25.75
C THR A 34 -5.74 -22.08 -25.68
N ILE A 35 -6.33 -21.00 -26.17
CA ILE A 35 -7.77 -20.82 -26.31
C ILE A 35 -8.08 -20.72 -27.81
N GLU A 36 -8.88 -21.67 -28.31
CA GLU A 36 -9.29 -21.75 -29.71
C GLU A 36 -10.78 -21.44 -29.89
N GLY A 37 -11.18 -21.09 -31.10
CA GLY A 37 -12.58 -20.93 -31.49
C GLY A 37 -13.20 -19.56 -31.17
N TYR A 38 -12.46 -18.64 -30.60
CA TYR A 38 -12.94 -17.28 -30.29
C TYR A 38 -12.42 -16.22 -31.28
N GLU A 39 -11.33 -16.47 -31.97
CA GLU A 39 -10.75 -15.53 -32.92
C GLU A 39 -11.69 -15.27 -34.10
N GLY A 40 -11.88 -13.99 -34.44
CA GLY A 40 -12.72 -13.58 -35.57
C GLY A 40 -14.22 -13.66 -35.33
N LEU A 41 -14.68 -14.06 -34.13
CA LEU A 41 -16.10 -14.03 -33.81
C LEU A 41 -16.58 -12.59 -33.63
N PRO A 42 -17.81 -12.27 -34.05
CA PRO A 42 -18.42 -10.96 -33.80
C PRO A 42 -18.42 -10.64 -32.28
N GLY A 43 -17.94 -9.46 -31.91
CA GLY A 43 -17.90 -9.01 -30.52
C GLY A 43 -16.69 -9.52 -29.73
N VAL A 44 -15.75 -10.21 -30.35
CA VAL A 44 -14.47 -10.62 -29.77
C VAL A 44 -13.33 -9.80 -30.36
N GLU A 45 -12.58 -9.11 -29.50
CA GLU A 45 -11.31 -8.45 -29.85
C GLU A 45 -10.15 -9.36 -29.44
N THR A 46 -9.22 -9.61 -30.36
CA THR A 46 -8.04 -10.45 -30.11
C THR A 46 -6.77 -9.60 -30.10
N TYR A 47 -5.96 -9.77 -29.05
CA TYR A 47 -4.68 -9.11 -28.86
C TYR A 47 -3.59 -10.16 -28.67
N ASP A 48 -2.58 -10.18 -29.54
CA ASP A 48 -1.37 -10.97 -29.30
C ASP A 48 -0.39 -10.16 -28.44
N LEU A 49 -0.06 -10.69 -27.26
CA LEU A 49 0.86 -10.06 -26.32
C LEU A 49 2.33 -10.38 -26.61
N GLU A 50 2.62 -11.26 -27.58
CA GLU A 50 3.98 -11.57 -28.03
C GLU A 50 4.92 -11.99 -26.90
N GLY A 51 4.39 -12.67 -25.88
CA GLY A 51 5.16 -13.11 -24.71
C GLY A 51 5.38 -12.03 -23.65
N LYS A 52 4.72 -10.87 -23.75
CA LYS A 52 4.76 -9.84 -22.68
C LYS A 52 4.33 -10.41 -21.35
N THR A 53 5.00 -9.97 -20.30
CA THR A 53 4.67 -10.37 -18.92
C THR A 53 3.34 -9.76 -18.48
N VAL A 54 2.46 -10.62 -17.97
CA VAL A 54 1.18 -10.23 -17.38
C VAL A 54 1.18 -10.63 -15.90
N VAL A 55 0.85 -9.68 -15.05
CA VAL A 55 0.76 -9.84 -13.60
C VAL A 55 -0.54 -9.23 -13.09
N PRO A 56 -1.04 -9.63 -11.90
CA PRO A 56 -2.08 -8.86 -11.21
C PRO A 56 -1.64 -7.41 -11.04
N ALA A 57 -2.55 -6.48 -11.26
CA ALA A 57 -2.26 -5.07 -11.06
C ALA A 57 -2.08 -4.74 -9.57
N TYR A 58 -1.44 -3.60 -9.29
CA TYR A 58 -1.19 -3.16 -7.92
C TYR A 58 -2.44 -2.61 -7.25
N ILE A 59 -2.49 -2.79 -5.93
CA ILE A 59 -3.50 -2.24 -5.03
C ILE A 59 -2.81 -1.22 -4.12
N ASP A 60 -3.25 0.02 -4.15
CA ASP A 60 -2.77 1.05 -3.22
C ASP A 60 -3.80 1.24 -2.09
N MET A 61 -3.40 0.88 -0.88
CA MET A 61 -4.27 0.89 0.30
C MET A 61 -4.39 2.25 0.99
N HIS A 62 -3.68 3.30 0.51
CA HIS A 62 -3.64 4.59 1.19
C HIS A 62 -3.46 5.76 0.23
N VAL A 63 -4.57 6.24 -0.35
CA VAL A 63 -4.52 7.31 -1.36
C VAL A 63 -5.42 8.48 -1.02
N HIS A 64 -4.87 9.69 -1.05
CA HIS A 64 -5.65 10.92 -0.95
C HIS A 64 -6.26 11.30 -2.32
N ILE A 65 -7.25 10.52 -2.77
CA ILE A 65 -7.86 10.70 -4.12
C ILE A 65 -8.49 12.08 -4.33
N THR A 66 -8.86 12.77 -3.26
CA THR A 66 -9.36 14.15 -3.27
C THR A 66 -8.25 15.20 -3.14
N GLY A 67 -6.98 14.76 -3.27
CA GLY A 67 -5.82 15.55 -2.97
C GLY A 67 -5.48 15.61 -1.48
N GLY A 68 -4.30 16.11 -1.19
CA GLY A 68 -3.73 16.21 0.16
C GLY A 68 -3.13 17.59 0.43
N GLY A 69 -2.21 17.66 1.38
CA GLY A 69 -1.50 18.87 1.75
C GLY A 69 -2.42 19.98 2.31
N GLY A 70 -1.93 21.18 2.29
CA GLY A 70 -2.62 22.37 2.82
C GLY A 70 -2.20 22.75 4.23
N GLU A 71 -1.33 21.99 4.87
CA GLU A 71 -0.87 22.22 6.25
C GLU A 71 0.05 23.44 6.38
N GLN A 72 0.70 23.85 5.27
CA GLN A 72 1.48 25.09 5.18
C GLN A 72 0.66 26.25 4.61
N GLY A 73 -0.66 26.18 4.69
CA GLY A 73 -1.61 27.16 4.17
C GLY A 73 -2.21 26.76 2.82
N PRO A 74 -3.19 27.55 2.32
CA PRO A 74 -3.99 27.18 1.14
C PRO A 74 -3.17 26.92 -0.13
N ALA A 75 -2.02 27.55 -0.29
CA ALA A 75 -1.16 27.42 -1.46
C ALA A 75 -0.40 26.08 -1.50
N SER A 76 -0.30 25.35 -0.38
CA SER A 76 0.34 24.03 -0.31
C SER A 76 -0.62 22.86 -0.55
N ARG A 77 -1.83 23.13 -1.07
CA ARG A 77 -2.82 22.08 -1.38
C ARG A 77 -2.43 21.33 -2.65
N VAL A 78 -2.45 20.00 -2.58
CA VAL A 78 -2.25 19.13 -3.74
C VAL A 78 -3.61 18.89 -4.41
N PRO A 79 -3.70 18.92 -5.76
CA PRO A 79 -4.96 18.68 -6.48
C PRO A 79 -5.46 17.23 -6.32
N GLU A 80 -6.67 16.97 -6.81
CA GLU A 80 -7.23 15.61 -6.88
C GLU A 80 -6.43 14.74 -7.84
N SER A 81 -6.28 13.46 -7.48
CA SER A 81 -5.60 12.47 -8.32
C SER A 81 -6.38 12.20 -9.61
N GLN A 82 -5.65 11.97 -10.70
CA GLN A 82 -6.21 11.62 -12.00
C GLN A 82 -6.05 10.12 -12.27
N LEU A 83 -7.00 9.51 -12.99
CA LEU A 83 -6.93 8.10 -13.38
C LEU A 83 -5.61 7.73 -14.06
N SER A 84 -5.10 8.62 -14.92
CA SER A 84 -3.87 8.39 -15.66
C SER A 84 -2.62 8.26 -14.78
N GLU A 85 -2.61 8.86 -13.59
CA GLU A 85 -1.51 8.75 -12.62
C GLU A 85 -1.45 7.34 -12.05
N PHE A 86 -2.59 6.73 -11.76
CA PHE A 86 -2.67 5.37 -11.27
C PHE A 86 -2.30 4.35 -12.36
N PHE A 87 -2.92 4.44 -13.52
CA PHE A 87 -2.75 3.43 -14.58
C PHE A 87 -1.35 3.42 -15.18
N LYS A 88 -0.68 4.57 -15.28
CA LYS A 88 0.73 4.63 -15.70
C LYS A 88 1.66 3.87 -14.76
N ASN A 89 1.29 3.74 -13.49
CA ASN A 89 2.04 3.03 -12.47
C ASN A 89 1.50 1.61 -12.20
N GLY A 90 0.58 1.11 -13.03
CA GLY A 90 0.02 -0.24 -12.90
C GLY A 90 -0.95 -0.43 -11.72
N ILE A 91 -1.43 0.66 -11.12
CA ILE A 91 -2.39 0.65 -10.02
C ILE A 91 -3.80 0.66 -10.60
N THR A 92 -4.61 -0.34 -10.28
CA THR A 92 -6.01 -0.45 -10.73
C THR A 92 -7.02 -0.48 -9.59
N THR A 93 -6.54 -0.62 -8.36
CA THR A 93 -7.37 -0.62 -7.15
C THR A 93 -6.78 0.32 -6.13
N VAL A 94 -7.60 1.19 -5.55
CA VAL A 94 -7.19 2.09 -4.48
C VAL A 94 -8.16 2.10 -3.31
N VAL A 95 -7.63 2.39 -2.11
CA VAL A 95 -8.43 2.77 -0.95
C VAL A 95 -8.26 4.27 -0.72
N GLY A 96 -9.26 5.03 -1.12
CA GLY A 96 -9.32 6.48 -0.95
C GLY A 96 -9.62 6.88 0.49
N LEU A 97 -8.94 7.90 0.98
CA LEU A 97 -9.14 8.40 2.34
C LEU A 97 -8.81 9.89 2.44
N LEU A 98 -9.29 10.53 3.52
CA LEU A 98 -8.96 11.92 3.82
C LEU A 98 -7.68 12.01 4.66
N GLY A 99 -6.99 13.12 4.52
CA GLY A 99 -5.86 13.50 5.39
C GLY A 99 -6.29 14.37 6.56
N THR A 100 -5.44 15.32 6.92
CA THR A 100 -5.66 16.28 7.99
C THR A 100 -6.88 17.17 7.73
N ASP A 101 -7.09 17.58 6.46
CA ASP A 101 -8.24 18.39 6.06
C ASP A 101 -9.49 17.53 5.88
N GLY A 102 -10.27 17.38 6.93
CA GLY A 102 -11.59 16.78 6.91
C GLY A 102 -12.75 17.79 6.78
N VAL A 103 -12.45 19.06 6.54
CA VAL A 103 -13.43 20.16 6.47
C VAL A 103 -13.69 20.57 5.02
N THR A 104 -12.65 20.98 4.31
CA THR A 104 -12.76 21.42 2.91
C THR A 104 -12.60 20.28 1.92
N ARG A 105 -12.11 19.12 2.36
CA ARG A 105 -12.17 17.82 1.71
C ARG A 105 -13.05 16.90 2.55
N SER A 106 -14.35 16.91 2.27
CA SER A 106 -15.33 16.19 3.09
C SER A 106 -15.50 14.72 2.68
N VAL A 107 -16.17 13.94 3.50
CA VAL A 107 -16.51 12.54 3.19
C VAL A 107 -17.40 12.46 1.94
N GLU A 108 -18.28 13.45 1.71
CA GLU A 108 -19.09 13.56 0.50
C GLU A 108 -18.22 13.73 -0.74
N ASN A 109 -17.22 14.63 -0.69
CA ASN A 109 -16.27 14.83 -1.78
C ASN A 109 -15.48 13.54 -2.07
N LEU A 110 -15.03 12.83 -1.02
CA LEU A 110 -14.35 11.55 -1.14
C LEU A 110 -15.20 10.51 -1.88
N VAL A 111 -16.45 10.35 -1.49
CA VAL A 111 -17.38 9.40 -2.13
C VAL A 111 -17.67 9.80 -3.58
N ALA A 112 -17.86 11.09 -3.85
CA ALA A 112 -18.10 11.59 -5.20
C ALA A 112 -16.90 11.31 -6.11
N LYS A 113 -15.67 11.56 -5.63
CA LYS A 113 -14.44 11.27 -6.38
C LYS A 113 -14.24 9.77 -6.59
N ALA A 114 -14.52 8.94 -5.57
CA ALA A 114 -14.45 7.48 -5.70
C ALA A 114 -15.39 6.97 -6.79
N ARG A 115 -16.61 7.47 -6.83
CA ARG A 115 -17.59 7.12 -7.88
C ARG A 115 -17.11 7.55 -9.27
N ALA A 116 -16.56 8.76 -9.40
CA ALA A 116 -16.02 9.23 -10.68
C ALA A 116 -14.92 8.31 -11.19
N LEU A 117 -13.93 7.96 -10.36
CA LEU A 117 -12.85 7.03 -10.73
C LEU A 117 -13.38 5.62 -11.05
N THR A 118 -14.45 5.19 -10.37
CA THR A 118 -15.10 3.89 -10.67
C THR A 118 -15.80 3.93 -12.04
N GLU A 119 -16.47 5.01 -12.38
CA GLU A 119 -17.07 5.20 -13.72
C GLU A 119 -16.02 5.27 -14.82
N GLU A 120 -14.81 5.74 -14.51
CA GLU A 120 -13.65 5.74 -15.41
C GLU A 120 -13.00 4.34 -15.55
N GLY A 121 -13.43 3.33 -14.76
CA GLY A 121 -12.99 1.94 -14.87
C GLY A 121 -12.01 1.46 -13.80
N MET A 122 -11.85 2.19 -12.71
CA MET A 122 -10.99 1.83 -11.58
C MET A 122 -11.78 1.15 -10.46
N THR A 123 -11.18 0.22 -9.73
CA THR A 123 -11.75 -0.29 -8.49
C THR A 123 -11.40 0.64 -7.33
N VAL A 124 -12.40 1.26 -6.71
CA VAL A 124 -12.18 2.24 -5.64
C VAL A 124 -12.96 1.88 -4.41
N TYR A 125 -12.26 1.72 -3.30
CA TYR A 125 -12.82 1.68 -1.94
C TYR A 125 -12.51 2.97 -1.21
N THR A 126 -13.23 3.24 -0.10
CA THR A 126 -12.99 4.43 0.72
C THR A 126 -13.05 4.10 2.21
N LEU A 127 -12.46 5.00 3.00
CA LEU A 127 -12.60 5.01 4.44
C LEU A 127 -13.38 6.27 4.85
N THR A 128 -14.36 6.13 5.74
CA THR A 128 -15.04 7.29 6.29
C THR A 128 -14.13 8.05 7.28
N SER A 129 -14.46 9.29 7.59
CA SER A 129 -13.73 10.18 8.49
C SER A 129 -12.38 10.67 7.93
N SER A 130 -11.68 11.43 8.78
CA SER A 130 -10.38 12.02 8.55
C SER A 130 -9.47 11.77 9.77
N TYR A 131 -8.66 12.75 10.18
CA TYR A 131 -7.78 12.60 11.35
C TYR A 131 -8.53 12.72 12.69
N GLY A 132 -9.68 13.41 12.72
CA GLY A 132 -10.37 13.76 13.95
C GLY A 132 -11.10 12.60 14.64
N TYR A 133 -11.26 12.72 15.96
CA TYR A 133 -12.17 11.94 16.76
C TYR A 133 -13.03 12.92 17.60
N PRO A 134 -14.36 12.75 17.73
CA PRO A 134 -15.21 11.75 17.08
C PRO A 134 -15.14 11.75 15.55
N PRO A 135 -15.32 10.58 14.90
CA PRO A 135 -15.21 10.48 13.46
C PRO A 135 -16.28 11.30 12.72
N THR A 136 -15.86 12.02 11.68
CA THR A 136 -16.80 12.66 10.74
C THR A 136 -17.35 11.61 9.79
N THR A 137 -18.66 11.50 9.67
CA THR A 137 -19.34 10.46 8.90
C THR A 137 -20.35 11.04 7.92
N LEU A 138 -20.64 10.31 6.86
CA LEU A 138 -21.64 10.71 5.84
C LEU A 138 -23.08 10.53 6.33
N THR A 139 -23.35 9.44 7.06
CA THR A 139 -24.71 9.02 7.42
C THR A 139 -25.02 9.07 8.91
N GLY A 140 -24.11 9.64 9.70
CA GLY A 140 -24.28 9.85 11.15
C GLY A 140 -23.59 8.82 12.05
N SER A 141 -23.03 7.72 11.50
CA SER A 141 -22.18 6.80 12.26
C SER A 141 -21.27 6.00 11.32
N VAL A 142 -20.12 5.56 11.84
CA VAL A 142 -19.17 4.70 11.13
C VAL A 142 -19.84 3.42 10.64
N GLU A 143 -20.70 2.82 11.48
CA GLU A 143 -21.41 1.59 11.11
C GLU A 143 -22.35 1.81 9.93
N ARG A 144 -23.13 2.89 9.95
CA ARG A 144 -24.05 3.20 8.86
C ARG A 144 -23.29 3.51 7.56
N ASP A 145 -22.16 4.19 7.65
CA ASP A 145 -21.31 4.48 6.49
C ASP A 145 -20.81 3.18 5.86
N ILE A 146 -20.22 2.29 6.64
CA ILE A 146 -19.66 1.02 6.13
C ILE A 146 -20.77 0.08 5.58
N ILE A 147 -21.94 0.06 6.22
CA ILE A 147 -23.04 -0.84 5.80
C ILE A 147 -23.79 -0.29 4.58
N LEU A 148 -24.03 1.02 4.53
CA LEU A 148 -24.96 1.63 3.57
C LEU A 148 -24.30 2.32 2.37
N VAL A 149 -22.99 2.60 2.44
CA VAL A 149 -22.27 3.29 1.38
C VAL A 149 -21.28 2.32 0.73
N PRO A 150 -21.60 1.73 -0.45
CA PRO A 150 -20.87 0.61 -1.04
C PRO A 150 -19.34 0.71 -1.12
N PRO A 151 -18.73 1.86 -1.43
CA PRO A 151 -17.27 1.91 -1.47
C PRO A 151 -16.60 1.95 -0.08
N MET A 152 -17.36 2.15 1.01
CA MET A 152 -16.77 2.29 2.34
C MET A 152 -16.49 0.94 2.99
N ILE A 153 -15.20 0.72 3.34
CA ILE A 153 -14.73 -0.55 3.92
C ILE A 153 -14.13 -0.39 5.32
N GLY A 154 -14.15 0.81 5.87
CA GLY A 154 -13.57 1.10 7.17
C GLY A 154 -13.60 2.58 7.52
N VAL A 155 -12.82 2.95 8.52
CA VAL A 155 -12.72 4.30 9.07
C VAL A 155 -11.27 4.76 9.19
N LYS A 156 -11.03 6.05 9.01
CA LYS A 156 -9.74 6.72 9.22
C LYS A 156 -9.74 7.48 10.53
N VAL A 157 -8.60 7.48 11.24
CA VAL A 157 -8.33 8.30 12.43
C VAL A 157 -6.83 8.57 12.52
N ALA A 158 -6.41 9.65 13.17
CA ALA A 158 -5.02 9.87 13.55
C ALA A 158 -4.81 9.55 15.02
N VAL A 159 -3.66 8.97 15.35
CA VAL A 159 -3.29 8.52 16.70
C VAL A 159 -1.84 8.92 16.98
N SER A 160 -1.57 9.38 18.20
CA SER A 160 -0.23 9.80 18.62
C SER A 160 0.41 10.84 17.68
N ASP A 161 -0.39 11.77 17.19
CA ASP A 161 0.01 12.82 16.23
C ASP A 161 -0.46 14.19 16.76
N HIS A 162 0.34 15.23 16.57
CA HIS A 162 0.01 16.60 17.00
C HIS A 162 -1.26 17.17 16.31
N ARG A 163 -1.68 16.59 15.18
CA ARG A 163 -2.92 16.90 14.44
C ARG A 163 -4.09 16.02 14.83
N SER A 164 -3.86 15.03 15.66
CA SER A 164 -4.88 14.10 16.15
C SER A 164 -5.71 14.73 17.26
N SER A 165 -6.95 14.27 17.42
CA SER A 165 -7.74 14.49 18.63
C SER A 165 -7.23 13.67 19.82
N ASN A 166 -6.20 12.85 19.62
CA ASN A 166 -5.61 11.95 20.61
C ASN A 166 -6.64 11.05 21.32
N PRO A 167 -7.40 10.23 20.56
CA PRO A 167 -8.37 9.33 21.17
C PRO A 167 -7.68 8.36 22.11
N GLY A 168 -8.28 8.15 23.28
CA GLY A 168 -7.81 7.18 24.25
C GLY A 168 -8.07 5.73 23.81
N GLY A 169 -7.51 4.76 24.56
CA GLY A 169 -7.66 3.34 24.26
C GLY A 169 -9.11 2.87 24.20
N GLU A 170 -9.97 3.31 25.13
CA GLU A 170 -11.40 2.98 25.17
C GLU A 170 -12.15 3.53 23.94
N GLU A 171 -11.82 4.74 23.51
CA GLU A 171 -12.41 5.36 22.33
C GLU A 171 -12.00 4.61 21.06
N LEU A 172 -10.75 4.16 20.97
CA LEU A 172 -10.28 3.32 19.88
C LEU A 172 -10.91 1.93 19.89
N ILE A 173 -11.13 1.33 21.07
CA ILE A 173 -11.87 0.06 21.20
C ILE A 173 -13.29 0.23 20.68
N ALA A 174 -13.98 1.29 21.08
CA ALA A 174 -15.34 1.58 20.60
C ALA A 174 -15.37 1.75 19.07
N LEU A 175 -14.43 2.52 18.52
CA LEU A 175 -14.30 2.75 17.08
C LEU A 175 -14.01 1.44 16.31
N ALA A 176 -13.07 0.66 16.80
CA ALA A 176 -12.65 -0.60 16.15
C ALA A 176 -13.78 -1.65 16.23
N THR A 177 -14.50 -1.71 17.33
CA THR A 177 -15.67 -2.59 17.49
C THR A 177 -16.79 -2.21 16.54
N ALA A 178 -17.07 -0.91 16.38
CA ALA A 178 -18.08 -0.40 15.45
C ALA A 178 -17.71 -0.74 14.00
N ALA A 179 -16.47 -0.46 13.59
CA ALA A 179 -15.99 -0.77 12.25
C ALA A 179 -16.03 -2.28 11.96
N ARG A 180 -15.53 -3.12 12.90
CA ARG A 180 -15.56 -4.56 12.77
C ARG A 180 -16.97 -5.12 12.62
N ARG A 181 -17.91 -4.69 13.50
CA ARG A 181 -19.30 -5.15 13.46
C ARG A 181 -19.96 -4.78 12.13
N ALA A 182 -19.74 -3.57 11.66
CA ALA A 182 -20.22 -3.12 10.37
C ALA A 182 -19.63 -3.94 9.21
N GLY A 183 -18.31 -4.22 9.25
CA GLY A 183 -17.64 -5.04 8.27
C GLY A 183 -18.20 -6.46 8.20
N LEU A 184 -18.51 -7.08 9.33
CA LEU A 184 -19.16 -8.40 9.37
C LEU A 184 -20.56 -8.38 8.73
N LEU A 185 -21.34 -7.31 8.97
CA LEU A 185 -22.70 -7.18 8.45
C LEU A 185 -22.73 -6.83 6.96
N SER A 186 -21.71 -6.17 6.43
CA SER A 186 -21.61 -5.76 5.02
C SER A 186 -20.67 -6.64 4.18
N ASN A 187 -20.07 -7.67 4.78
CA ASN A 187 -19.06 -8.52 4.14
C ASN A 187 -17.86 -7.71 3.60
N THR A 188 -17.42 -6.72 4.39
CA THR A 188 -16.24 -5.90 4.11
C THR A 188 -15.20 -6.06 5.23
N PRO A 189 -13.95 -5.62 5.05
CA PRO A 189 -12.90 -5.78 6.06
C PRO A 189 -13.22 -5.13 7.41
N GLY A 190 -13.95 -4.02 7.45
CA GLY A 190 -14.20 -3.27 8.68
C GLY A 190 -12.90 -2.73 9.30
N LEU A 191 -12.10 -2.05 8.49
CA LEU A 191 -10.77 -1.56 8.86
C LEU A 191 -10.85 -0.30 9.71
N VAL A 192 -9.92 -0.17 10.65
CA VAL A 192 -9.53 1.09 11.26
C VAL A 192 -8.12 1.43 10.80
N THR A 193 -8.01 2.36 9.87
CA THR A 193 -6.72 2.85 9.39
C THR A 193 -6.30 4.03 10.27
N MET A 194 -5.20 3.86 10.96
CA MET A 194 -4.67 4.83 11.91
C MET A 194 -3.44 5.52 11.33
N HIS A 195 -3.52 6.83 11.11
CA HIS A 195 -2.35 7.64 10.84
C HIS A 195 -1.55 7.75 12.14
N MET A 196 -0.39 7.13 12.20
CA MET A 196 0.48 7.22 13.36
C MET A 196 1.40 8.43 13.21
N GLY A 197 1.44 9.25 14.25
CA GLY A 197 2.33 10.41 14.33
C GLY A 197 3.61 10.13 15.12
N ASP A 198 4.32 11.20 15.44
CA ASP A 198 5.56 11.23 16.21
C ASP A 198 5.34 11.48 17.72
N GLY A 199 4.08 11.48 18.17
CA GLY A 199 3.72 11.70 19.57
C GLY A 199 4.28 10.66 20.52
N GLU A 200 4.47 11.02 21.78
CA GLU A 200 5.04 10.17 22.83
C GLU A 200 4.27 8.86 23.07
N GLY A 201 2.96 8.87 22.80
CA GLY A 201 2.09 7.69 22.93
C GLY A 201 2.39 6.57 21.94
N ARG A 202 3.10 6.86 20.86
CA ARG A 202 3.56 5.84 19.88
C ARG A 202 2.45 4.86 19.49
N LEU A 203 2.72 3.55 19.55
CA LEU A 203 1.77 2.46 19.33
C LEU A 203 1.02 2.02 20.60
N ASP A 204 1.26 2.63 21.75
CA ASP A 204 0.60 2.24 23.01
C ASP A 204 -0.93 2.23 22.89
N PRO A 205 -1.59 3.21 22.24
CA PRO A 205 -3.03 3.14 22.05
C PRO A 205 -3.50 1.96 21.18
N VAL A 206 -2.67 1.52 20.22
CA VAL A 206 -2.97 0.36 19.36
C VAL A 206 -2.83 -0.93 20.17
N PHE A 207 -1.75 -1.07 20.94
CA PHE A 207 -1.56 -2.21 21.82
C PHE A 207 -2.64 -2.25 22.91
N TYR A 208 -3.06 -1.10 23.41
CA TYR A 208 -4.17 -1.03 24.35
C TYR A 208 -5.44 -1.70 23.80
N VAL A 209 -5.80 -1.41 22.54
CA VAL A 209 -6.95 -2.07 21.87
C VAL A 209 -6.75 -3.59 21.80
N LEU A 210 -5.55 -4.06 21.47
CA LEU A 210 -5.25 -5.49 21.35
C LEU A 210 -5.26 -6.21 22.71
N ASP A 211 -4.83 -5.54 23.75
CA ASP A 211 -4.72 -6.12 25.09
C ASP A 211 -6.04 -6.05 25.88
N HIS A 212 -6.96 -5.13 25.54
CA HIS A 212 -8.18 -4.88 26.31
C HIS A 212 -9.48 -5.12 25.53
N SER A 213 -9.39 -5.68 24.31
CA SER A 213 -10.58 -6.01 23.53
C SER A 213 -10.40 -7.30 22.70
N ASP A 214 -11.53 -7.84 22.23
CA ASP A 214 -11.56 -8.99 21.31
C ASP A 214 -11.48 -8.57 19.83
N VAL A 215 -11.12 -7.33 19.53
CA VAL A 215 -10.94 -6.87 18.14
C VAL A 215 -9.69 -7.51 17.55
N PRO A 216 -9.79 -8.32 16.47
CA PRO A 216 -8.65 -8.94 15.88
C PRO A 216 -7.68 -7.92 15.28
N ALA A 217 -6.37 -8.16 15.41
CA ALA A 217 -5.32 -7.30 14.87
C ALA A 217 -5.51 -6.95 13.37
N LYS A 218 -6.07 -7.87 12.59
CA LYS A 218 -6.36 -7.67 11.15
C LYS A 218 -7.35 -6.54 10.83
N ASN A 219 -8.09 -6.05 11.82
CA ASN A 219 -8.98 -4.90 11.66
C ASN A 219 -8.27 -3.57 11.93
N LEU A 220 -7.06 -3.61 12.48
CA LEU A 220 -6.26 -2.42 12.82
C LEU A 220 -5.13 -2.27 11.82
N LEU A 221 -5.07 -1.13 11.15
CA LEU A 221 -4.04 -0.82 10.15
C LEU A 221 -3.31 0.47 10.56
N PRO A 222 -2.34 0.40 11.48
CA PRO A 222 -1.47 1.54 11.76
C PRO A 222 -0.56 1.81 10.56
N THR A 223 -0.59 3.05 10.07
CA THR A 223 0.24 3.52 8.95
C THR A 223 1.23 4.56 9.43
N HIS A 224 2.29 4.80 8.67
CA HIS A 224 3.33 5.78 9.01
C HIS A 224 4.00 5.55 10.37
N ILE A 225 4.05 4.30 10.85
CA ILE A 225 4.71 3.95 12.13
C ILE A 225 6.18 4.35 12.15
N LEU A 226 6.75 4.59 11.00
CA LEU A 226 8.12 5.03 10.77
C LEU A 226 8.40 6.47 11.19
N ARG A 227 7.38 7.29 11.39
CA ARG A 227 7.52 8.69 11.82
C ARG A 227 7.99 8.84 13.27
N ASN A 228 7.94 7.78 14.06
CA ASN A 228 8.39 7.83 15.44
C ASN A 228 9.74 7.11 15.61
N PRO A 229 10.85 7.84 15.81
CA PRO A 229 12.20 7.27 15.92
C PRO A 229 12.36 6.24 17.03
N GLY A 230 11.47 6.26 18.02
CA GLY A 230 11.47 5.27 19.12
C GLY A 230 10.72 3.99 18.79
N LEU A 231 10.01 3.94 17.65
CA LEU A 231 9.27 2.75 17.18
C LEU A 231 9.92 2.05 16.01
N ILE A 232 11.05 2.56 15.55
CA ILE A 232 11.72 2.16 14.32
C ILE A 232 11.20 2.99 13.13
N ASP A 233 11.88 4.09 12.96
CA ASP A 233 12.17 4.77 11.77
C ASP A 233 11.31 5.91 11.28
N ALA A 234 12.03 6.90 10.87
CA ALA A 234 11.54 8.22 10.66
C ALA A 234 11.67 8.63 9.21
N GLY A 235 10.57 9.04 8.61
CA GLY A 235 10.65 10.20 7.75
C GLY A 235 10.81 11.43 8.64
N ALA A 236 11.85 12.21 8.47
CA ALA A 236 12.03 13.47 9.14
C ALA A 236 12.10 14.57 8.10
N GLU A 237 11.29 15.60 8.27
CA GLU A 237 11.54 16.87 7.62
C GLU A 237 12.81 17.47 8.25
N VAL A 238 13.85 17.69 7.46
CA VAL A 238 15.06 18.36 7.91
C VAL A 238 14.83 19.86 7.96
N GLU A 239 15.70 20.61 8.67
CA GLU A 239 15.58 22.08 8.83
C GLU A 239 15.43 22.85 7.51
N SER A 240 15.85 22.26 6.39
CA SER A 240 15.68 22.83 5.05
C SER A 240 14.27 22.64 4.44
N GLY A 241 13.34 21.95 5.12
CA GLY A 241 12.00 21.65 4.61
C GLY A 241 11.92 20.49 3.62
N TYR A 242 13.01 19.73 3.44
CA TYR A 242 12.98 18.50 2.61
C TYR A 242 12.51 17.31 3.41
N ALA A 243 11.74 16.44 2.77
CA ALA A 243 11.27 15.20 3.37
C ALA A 243 12.39 14.17 3.50
N GLY A 244 12.40 13.40 4.59
CA GLY A 244 13.17 12.18 4.74
C GLY A 244 12.24 10.98 4.71
N ASP A 245 12.71 9.83 4.24
CA ASP A 245 11.96 8.58 4.21
C ASP A 245 12.84 7.40 4.61
N MET A 246 12.38 6.62 5.55
CA MET A 246 13.07 5.43 6.04
C MET A 246 12.04 4.37 6.43
N SER A 247 12.29 3.08 6.13
CA SER A 247 11.38 1.98 6.42
C SER A 247 11.97 0.94 7.35
N SER A 248 11.18 0.44 8.28
CA SER A 248 11.59 -0.63 9.18
C SER A 248 10.52 -1.72 9.30
N THR A 249 10.96 -2.95 9.52
CA THR A 249 10.07 -4.11 9.63
C THR A 249 10.06 -4.65 11.03
N ILE A 250 8.88 -4.81 11.62
CA ILE A 250 8.70 -5.40 12.96
C ILE A 250 7.81 -6.65 12.88
N PRO A 251 7.99 -7.65 13.75
CA PRO A 251 7.13 -8.82 13.80
C PRO A 251 5.80 -8.49 14.46
N ALA A 252 4.72 -9.07 13.93
CA ALA A 252 3.37 -8.91 14.48
C ALA A 252 3.23 -9.45 15.92
N ASP A 253 4.05 -10.44 16.29
CA ASP A 253 4.02 -11.13 17.60
C ASP A 253 5.02 -10.58 18.63
N LYS A 254 5.36 -9.31 18.58
CA LYS A 254 6.34 -8.65 19.50
C LYS A 254 7.76 -9.25 19.47
N THR A 255 7.95 -10.46 18.94
CA THR A 255 9.25 -11.14 18.81
C THR A 255 9.38 -11.83 17.46
N PHE A 256 10.55 -11.75 16.86
CA PHE A 256 10.84 -12.50 15.64
C PHE A 256 10.89 -14.00 15.90
N THR A 257 10.19 -14.78 15.10
CA THR A 257 10.52 -16.20 14.96
C THR A 257 11.94 -16.35 14.39
N PRO A 258 12.60 -17.50 14.58
CA PRO A 258 13.95 -17.70 14.02
C PRO A 258 14.03 -17.45 12.51
N ARG A 259 12.99 -17.82 11.77
CA ARG A 259 12.92 -17.61 10.31
C ARG A 259 12.74 -16.13 9.94
N GLN A 260 11.86 -15.44 10.62
CA GLN A 260 11.65 -14.00 10.42
C GLN A 260 12.93 -13.23 10.77
N ARG A 261 13.58 -13.56 11.90
CA ARG A 261 14.84 -12.96 12.31
C ARG A 261 15.94 -13.14 11.25
N ALA A 262 16.07 -14.34 10.69
CA ALA A 262 17.07 -14.60 9.67
C ALA A 262 16.86 -13.73 8.40
N VAL A 263 15.61 -13.55 7.97
CA VAL A 263 15.30 -12.66 6.84
C VAL A 263 15.52 -11.19 7.21
N TYR A 264 15.11 -10.78 8.41
CA TYR A 264 15.32 -9.42 8.90
C TYR A 264 16.82 -9.06 8.99
N GLU A 265 17.66 -9.96 9.44
CA GLU A 265 19.12 -9.75 9.51
C GLU A 265 19.74 -9.55 8.12
N ILE A 266 19.21 -10.21 7.09
CA ILE A 266 19.61 -9.98 5.69
C ILE A 266 19.24 -8.54 5.27
N GLN A 267 18.00 -8.13 5.53
CA GLN A 267 17.54 -6.76 5.23
C GLN A 267 18.40 -5.71 5.96
N ASN A 268 18.68 -5.94 7.23
CA ASN A 268 19.54 -5.04 8.01
C ASN A 268 20.97 -4.98 7.45
N ALA A 269 21.53 -6.12 7.00
CA ALA A 269 22.83 -6.15 6.35
C ALA A 269 22.83 -5.37 5.02
N MET A 270 21.78 -5.50 4.19
CA MET A 270 21.60 -4.71 2.98
C MET A 270 21.66 -3.21 3.29
N HIS A 271 20.90 -2.76 4.28
CA HIS A 271 20.87 -1.37 4.71
C HIS A 271 22.25 -0.88 5.16
N LEU A 272 22.88 -1.59 6.09
CA LEU A 272 24.19 -1.18 6.64
C LEU A 272 25.30 -1.12 5.58
N GLU A 273 25.36 -2.08 4.66
CA GLU A 273 26.36 -2.09 3.60
C GLU A 273 26.09 -0.98 2.56
N SER A 274 24.82 -0.70 2.27
CA SER A 274 24.43 0.43 1.40
C SER A 274 24.86 1.78 2.01
N VAL A 275 24.57 2.00 3.29
CA VAL A 275 24.98 3.24 4.00
C VAL A 275 26.48 3.40 4.01
N LYS A 276 27.25 2.34 4.26
CA LYS A 276 28.73 2.37 4.23
C LYS A 276 29.27 2.71 2.83
N ALA A 277 28.59 2.30 1.78
CA ALA A 277 29.02 2.54 0.40
C ALA A 277 28.73 3.97 -0.06
N LEU A 278 27.73 4.64 0.53
CA LEU A 278 27.33 5.99 0.13
C LEU A 278 28.45 7.00 0.35
N ARG A 279 28.83 7.69 -0.71
CA ARG A 279 29.79 8.81 -0.71
C ARG A 279 29.58 9.68 -1.93
N PRO A 280 29.98 10.95 -1.88
CA PRO A 280 29.90 11.82 -3.05
C PRO A 280 30.57 11.20 -4.27
N GLY A 281 29.87 11.20 -5.42
CA GLY A 281 30.36 10.72 -6.69
C GLY A 281 30.18 9.23 -6.97
N ILE A 282 29.64 8.43 -6.02
CA ILE A 282 29.28 7.06 -6.34
C ILE A 282 27.98 7.03 -7.16
N PRO A 283 27.89 6.29 -8.27
CA PRO A 283 26.63 6.06 -8.98
C PRO A 283 25.61 5.35 -8.07
N TYR A 284 24.36 5.81 -8.09
CA TYR A 284 23.29 5.21 -7.29
C TYR A 284 23.08 3.72 -7.60
N MET A 285 23.19 3.33 -8.87
CA MET A 285 23.05 1.94 -9.28
C MET A 285 24.12 1.03 -8.70
N ASP A 286 25.35 1.52 -8.49
CA ASP A 286 26.41 0.71 -7.85
C ASP A 286 26.04 0.36 -6.41
N VAL A 287 25.37 1.27 -5.70
CA VAL A 287 24.87 1.02 -4.32
C VAL A 287 23.68 0.08 -4.34
N TYR A 288 22.78 0.23 -5.33
CA TYR A 288 21.68 -0.70 -5.54
C TYR A 288 22.17 -2.12 -5.81
N ASP A 289 23.12 -2.29 -6.73
CA ASP A 289 23.69 -3.59 -7.08
C ASP A 289 24.43 -4.23 -5.88
N LEU A 290 25.11 -3.42 -5.07
CA LEU A 290 25.71 -3.88 -3.82
C LEU A 290 24.63 -4.42 -2.86
N SER A 291 23.55 -3.67 -2.65
CA SER A 291 22.43 -4.07 -1.81
C SER A 291 21.80 -5.38 -2.31
N ALA A 292 21.57 -5.48 -3.61
CA ALA A 292 21.01 -6.68 -4.24
C ALA A 292 21.94 -7.90 -4.06
N ARG A 293 23.25 -7.74 -4.19
CA ARG A 293 24.25 -8.82 -3.93
C ARG A 293 24.18 -9.31 -2.48
N VAL A 294 24.17 -8.39 -1.52
CA VAL A 294 24.06 -8.74 -0.08
C VAL A 294 22.79 -9.55 0.15
N MET A 295 21.67 -9.14 -0.42
CA MET A 295 20.41 -9.87 -0.34
C MET A 295 20.51 -11.28 -0.95
N VAL A 296 21.04 -11.41 -2.17
CA VAL A 296 21.18 -12.71 -2.85
C VAL A 296 22.03 -13.66 -2.01
N GLU A 297 23.18 -13.22 -1.50
CA GLU A 297 24.03 -14.05 -0.62
C GLU A 297 23.32 -14.47 0.67
N GLY A 298 22.58 -13.58 1.29
CA GLY A 298 21.76 -13.89 2.44
C GLY A 298 20.67 -14.92 2.11
N MET A 299 19.93 -14.75 1.03
CA MET A 299 18.89 -15.69 0.60
C MET A 299 19.46 -17.05 0.19
N LYS A 300 20.68 -17.10 -0.36
CA LYS A 300 21.41 -18.36 -0.62
C LYS A 300 21.73 -19.09 0.68
N SER A 301 22.17 -18.38 1.72
CA SER A 301 22.45 -18.98 3.01
C SER A 301 21.21 -19.61 3.67
N LEU A 302 20.02 -19.10 3.36
CA LEU A 302 18.72 -19.64 3.79
C LEU A 302 18.17 -20.73 2.84
N GLY A 303 18.87 -21.05 1.74
CA GLY A 303 18.42 -22.01 0.74
C GLY A 303 17.28 -21.53 -0.15
N LEU A 304 16.96 -20.22 -0.13
CA LEU A 304 15.88 -19.61 -0.91
C LEU A 304 16.33 -19.20 -2.30
N MET A 305 17.63 -19.02 -2.53
CA MET A 305 18.22 -18.77 -3.84
C MET A 305 19.41 -19.72 -4.08
N LYS A 306 19.79 -19.86 -5.35
CA LYS A 306 20.92 -20.71 -5.78
C LYS A 306 21.69 -19.99 -6.90
N GLY A 307 22.91 -20.43 -7.18
CA GLY A 307 23.75 -19.92 -8.26
C GLY A 307 24.73 -18.85 -7.76
N ASP A 308 25.37 -18.16 -8.70
CA ASP A 308 26.29 -17.06 -8.43
C ASP A 308 25.51 -15.78 -8.12
N ALA A 309 25.98 -14.96 -7.18
CA ALA A 309 25.27 -13.76 -6.76
C ALA A 309 25.41 -12.62 -7.79
N GLU A 310 26.59 -12.49 -8.43
CA GLU A 310 26.81 -11.49 -9.48
C GLU A 310 25.94 -11.79 -10.71
N ASP A 311 25.85 -13.08 -11.08
CA ASP A 311 24.98 -13.51 -12.17
C ASP A 311 23.50 -13.25 -11.83
N ALA A 312 23.08 -13.53 -10.60
CA ALA A 312 21.70 -13.29 -10.16
C ALA A 312 21.31 -11.81 -10.22
N VAL A 313 22.23 -10.91 -9.86
CA VAL A 313 21.99 -9.46 -9.94
C VAL A 313 21.96 -9.02 -11.41
N ARG A 314 22.94 -9.43 -12.21
CA ARG A 314 23.04 -9.07 -13.64
C ARG A 314 21.82 -9.54 -14.45
N GLU A 315 21.29 -10.73 -14.15
CA GLU A 315 20.12 -11.31 -14.83
C GLU A 315 18.78 -10.88 -14.22
N GLY A 316 18.80 -10.04 -13.18
CA GLY A 316 17.61 -9.53 -12.53
C GLY A 316 16.88 -10.54 -11.61
N ALA A 317 17.48 -11.70 -11.31
CA ALA A 317 16.83 -12.73 -10.48
C ALA A 317 16.61 -12.26 -9.02
N HIS A 318 17.38 -11.27 -8.56
CA HIS A 318 17.20 -10.63 -7.26
C HIS A 318 15.83 -9.96 -7.12
N ALA A 319 15.22 -9.50 -8.22
CA ALA A 319 13.92 -8.82 -8.21
C ALA A 319 12.76 -9.70 -7.67
N LEU A 320 12.95 -11.03 -7.59
CA LEU A 320 12.00 -11.92 -6.95
C LEU A 320 11.75 -11.58 -5.47
N PHE A 321 12.78 -11.13 -4.76
CA PHE A 321 12.73 -10.77 -3.33
C PHE A 321 12.97 -9.27 -3.08
N TYR A 322 13.45 -8.55 -4.08
CA TYR A 322 13.77 -7.13 -4.03
C TYR A 322 13.25 -6.43 -5.30
N PRO A 323 11.90 -6.30 -5.44
CA PRO A 323 11.28 -5.83 -6.68
C PRO A 323 11.30 -4.31 -6.87
N HIS A 324 11.70 -3.54 -5.87
CA HIS A 324 11.74 -2.08 -5.88
C HIS A 324 13.18 -1.55 -5.84
N GLY A 325 13.36 -0.26 -6.04
CA GLY A 325 14.66 0.40 -5.90
C GLY A 325 15.17 0.43 -4.45
N LEU A 326 16.45 0.75 -4.28
CA LEU A 326 17.09 0.98 -2.97
C LEU A 326 16.47 2.20 -2.27
N GLY A 327 15.99 3.16 -3.04
CA GLY A 327 15.36 4.39 -2.61
C GLY A 327 14.82 5.14 -3.82
N HIS A 328 14.41 6.36 -3.61
CA HIS A 328 13.86 7.24 -4.64
C HIS A 328 14.37 8.68 -4.41
N MET A 329 14.14 9.55 -5.39
CA MET A 329 14.39 10.98 -5.20
C MET A 329 13.44 11.53 -4.13
N MET A 330 13.95 12.40 -3.32
CA MET A 330 13.20 13.14 -2.30
C MET A 330 13.44 14.64 -2.52
N GLY A 331 12.38 15.41 -2.38
CA GLY A 331 12.43 16.86 -2.49
C GLY A 331 11.56 17.50 -1.43
N LEU A 332 10.66 18.39 -1.86
CA LEU A 332 9.63 18.93 -0.98
C LEU A 332 8.56 17.92 -0.62
N ASP A 333 8.40 16.88 -1.45
CA ASP A 333 7.57 15.72 -1.19
C ASP A 333 8.44 14.47 -0.95
N VAL A 334 7.86 13.45 -0.28
CA VAL A 334 8.58 12.21 0.05
C VAL A 334 8.93 11.41 -1.23
N HIS A 335 8.08 11.50 -2.24
CA HIS A 335 8.26 10.83 -3.53
C HIS A 335 8.19 11.89 -4.65
N ASP A 336 9.33 12.52 -4.95
CA ASP A 336 9.48 13.41 -6.10
C ASP A 336 9.76 12.65 -7.40
#